data_31984d5386289a629fc768eee12f9a81
#
_entry.id   31984d5386289a629fc768eee12f9a81
#
_cell.length_a   1.000
_cell.length_b   1.000
_cell.length_c   1.000
_cell.angle_alpha   90.00
_cell.angle_beta   90.00
_cell.angle_gamma   90.00
#
_symmetry.space_group_name_H-M   'P 1'
#
loop_
_entity.id
_entity.type
_entity.pdbx_description
1 polymer ?
#
loop_
_entity_poly.entity_id
_entity_poly.type
_entity_poly.pdbx_seq_one_letter_code
_entity_poly.pdbx_strand_id
1 'polypeptide(L)'
;MTQPQTEPHKASQTTPHSASQPEAQAKSSSVPHSTPHSNPHLGQVSDSSMNPELEKKLAQQNTELIGDLQRTRADFENFRKQVDLQREQAKNLAKHATVSKFLPLIDDMSRAIKAHPDLLAPVQKTLDKTLKSLNLSIIDSSVGTAFNPEFHNAISMEDDESGKEVIAEELIPGYLYEGQVLRAAMVRVKHQ
;
A
#
# COMPACT_ATOMS: atom_id res chain seq x y z
N MET A 1 7.72 27.22 -56.49
CA MET A 1 8.67 28.10 -55.83
C MET A 1 8.64 27.82 -54.34
N THR A 2 9.65 27.17 -53.96
CA THR A 2 10.54 27.27 -52.81
C THR A 2 10.02 26.61 -51.51
N GLN A 3 10.49 25.39 -51.32
CA GLN A 3 10.65 24.78 -49.97
C GLN A 3 11.86 25.46 -49.27
N PRO A 4 11.90 25.44 -47.95
CA PRO A 4 13.16 25.10 -47.29
C PRO A 4 13.05 23.84 -46.44
N GLN A 5 14.08 23.02 -46.61
CA GLN A 5 14.46 21.88 -45.79
C GLN A 5 14.96 22.37 -44.43
N THR A 6 14.63 21.67 -43.37
CA THR A 6 15.40 21.72 -42.12
C THR A 6 15.69 20.31 -41.65
N GLU A 7 16.95 20.08 -41.33
CA GLU A 7 17.65 18.85 -40.99
C GLU A 7 17.18 18.17 -39.66
N PRO A 8 17.51 16.88 -39.48
CA PRO A 8 17.15 16.16 -38.25
C PRO A 8 18.22 16.37 -37.17
N HIS A 9 17.79 16.82 -36.01
CA HIS A 9 18.59 16.87 -34.78
C HIS A 9 18.89 15.47 -34.25
N LYS A 10 20.17 15.19 -34.17
CA LYS A 10 20.87 14.04 -33.64
C LYS A 10 20.48 13.74 -32.19
N ALA A 11 19.85 12.60 -31.92
CA ALA A 11 19.58 12.09 -30.58
C ALA A 11 20.88 11.66 -29.89
N SER A 12 21.20 12.29 -28.78
CA SER A 12 22.26 11.86 -27.86
C SER A 12 21.75 10.66 -27.05
N GLN A 13 22.38 9.52 -27.27
CA GLN A 13 22.25 8.33 -26.46
C GLN A 13 22.96 8.56 -25.12
N THR A 14 22.20 8.55 -24.02
CA THR A 14 22.75 8.46 -22.66
C THR A 14 22.53 7.04 -22.16
N THR A 15 23.60 6.30 -22.01
CA THR A 15 23.69 4.95 -21.47
C THR A 15 23.38 4.97 -19.96
N PRO A 16 22.62 3.99 -19.41
CA PRO A 16 22.46 3.86 -17.97
C PRO A 16 23.70 3.23 -17.34
N HIS A 17 24.22 3.91 -16.35
CA HIS A 17 25.33 3.47 -15.52
C HIS A 17 24.89 2.29 -14.63
N SER A 18 25.49 1.13 -14.89
CA SER A 18 25.37 -0.08 -14.07
C SER A 18 26.10 0.14 -12.74
N ALA A 19 25.36 0.23 -11.64
CA ALA A 19 25.93 0.23 -10.30
C ALA A 19 26.17 -1.22 -9.86
N SER A 20 27.45 -1.60 -9.87
CA SER A 20 27.96 -2.86 -9.37
C SER A 20 27.84 -2.93 -7.83
N GLN A 21 27.28 -4.00 -7.33
CA GLN A 21 27.33 -4.38 -5.93
C GLN A 21 28.76 -4.81 -5.54
N PRO A 22 29.29 -4.48 -4.36
CA PRO A 22 30.49 -5.12 -3.84
C PRO A 22 30.11 -6.39 -3.09
N GLU A 23 30.48 -7.54 -3.66
CA GLU A 23 30.55 -8.81 -2.93
C GLU A 23 31.63 -8.73 -1.84
N ALA A 24 31.23 -8.89 -0.60
CA ALA A 24 32.15 -9.09 0.52
C ALA A 24 32.61 -10.55 0.57
N GLN A 25 33.77 -10.81 -0.02
CA GLN A 25 34.48 -12.09 0.17
C GLN A 25 35.13 -12.12 1.55
N ALA A 26 34.64 -13.02 2.40
CA ALA A 26 35.29 -13.40 3.64
C ALA A 26 36.58 -14.18 3.32
N LYS A 27 37.74 -13.56 3.45
CA LYS A 27 39.03 -14.27 3.46
C LYS A 27 39.32 -14.78 4.86
N SER A 28 39.24 -16.09 5.04
CA SER A 28 39.84 -16.84 6.11
C SER A 28 41.36 -16.62 6.08
N SER A 29 41.91 -15.94 7.08
CA SER A 29 43.35 -15.90 7.33
C SER A 29 43.66 -16.71 8.58
N SER A 30 44.35 -17.81 8.35
CA SER A 30 44.99 -18.67 9.30
C SER A 30 45.99 -17.90 10.21
N VAL A 31 45.84 -18.07 11.50
CA VAL A 31 46.72 -17.52 12.54
C VAL A 31 47.96 -18.44 12.63
N PRO A 32 49.20 -17.93 12.53
CA PRO A 32 50.37 -18.72 12.86
C PRO A 32 50.60 -18.74 14.39
N HIS A 33 50.75 -19.96 14.83
CA HIS A 33 51.13 -20.31 16.19
C HIS A 33 52.57 -19.83 16.48
N SER A 34 52.75 -18.88 17.37
CA SER A 34 54.05 -18.39 17.87
C SER A 34 54.17 -18.68 19.35
N THR A 35 55.20 -19.37 19.68
CA THR A 35 55.73 -19.82 20.97
C THR A 35 55.79 -18.73 22.05
N PRO A 36 55.75 -19.09 23.35
CA PRO A 36 55.74 -18.16 24.45
C PRO A 36 57.15 -17.64 24.74
N HIS A 37 57.38 -16.37 24.51
CA HIS A 37 58.53 -15.70 25.12
C HIS A 37 58.15 -15.23 26.55
N SER A 38 58.70 -15.92 27.50
CA SER A 38 58.74 -15.52 28.89
C SER A 38 59.49 -14.20 29.06
N ASN A 39 58.78 -13.17 29.40
CA ASN A 39 59.33 -11.91 29.82
C ASN A 39 58.98 -11.70 31.32
N PRO A 40 59.94 -11.81 32.25
CA PRO A 40 59.71 -11.55 33.64
C PRO A 40 59.96 -10.06 33.89
N HIS A 41 58.96 -9.23 33.70
CA HIS A 41 58.95 -7.92 34.33
C HIS A 41 57.53 -7.62 34.80
N LEU A 42 57.16 -8.23 35.92
CA LEU A 42 56.05 -7.83 36.74
C LEU A 42 56.40 -6.45 37.32
N GLY A 43 56.20 -5.40 36.48
CA GLY A 43 55.94 -4.09 37.00
C GLY A 43 54.60 -4.16 37.72
N GLN A 44 54.65 -4.02 39.03
CA GLN A 44 53.49 -3.76 39.85
C GLN A 44 52.78 -2.55 39.27
N VAL A 45 51.68 -2.80 38.57
CA VAL A 45 50.67 -1.77 38.33
C VAL A 45 50.08 -1.52 39.70
N SER A 46 50.59 -0.47 40.33
CA SER A 46 50.03 0.06 41.55
C SER A 46 48.51 0.12 41.38
N ASP A 47 47.86 -0.54 42.32
CA ASP A 47 46.42 -0.46 42.58
C ASP A 47 46.08 1.05 42.66
N SER A 48 45.72 1.58 41.48
CA SER A 48 45.18 2.91 41.34
C SER A 48 43.75 2.77 41.85
N SER A 49 43.58 3.00 43.14
CA SER A 49 42.29 3.10 43.81
C SER A 49 41.41 3.99 42.95
N MET A 50 40.60 3.36 42.05
CA MET A 50 39.60 4.06 41.27
C MET A 50 38.70 4.77 42.29
N ASN A 51 38.54 6.05 42.07
CA ASN A 51 37.74 6.90 42.96
C ASN A 51 36.31 6.34 42.95
N PRO A 52 35.79 5.82 44.08
CA PRO A 52 34.46 5.18 44.14
C PRO A 52 33.32 6.09 43.64
N GLU A 53 33.53 7.39 43.73
CA GLU A 53 32.59 8.38 43.17
C GLU A 53 32.56 8.35 41.63
N LEU A 54 33.72 8.11 41.00
CA LEU A 54 33.80 8.00 39.54
C LEU A 54 33.13 6.71 39.02
N GLU A 55 33.36 5.60 39.74
CA GLU A 55 32.68 4.32 39.42
C GLU A 55 31.17 4.44 39.52
N LYS A 56 30.67 5.07 40.58
CA LYS A 56 29.26 5.31 40.78
C LYS A 56 28.64 6.19 39.66
N LYS A 57 29.37 7.24 39.27
CA LYS A 57 28.96 8.09 38.14
C LYS A 57 28.91 7.33 36.81
N LEU A 58 29.92 6.53 36.52
CA LEU A 58 29.98 5.72 35.32
C LEU A 58 28.86 4.66 35.30
N ALA A 59 28.60 4.03 36.45
CA ALA A 59 27.48 3.07 36.58
C ALA A 59 26.13 3.74 36.35
N GLN A 60 25.93 4.94 36.89
CA GLN A 60 24.71 5.72 36.66
C GLN A 60 24.54 6.08 35.17
N GLN A 61 25.60 6.62 34.54
CA GLN A 61 25.58 6.97 33.10
C GLN A 61 25.31 5.74 32.21
N ASN A 62 25.96 4.60 32.54
CA ASN A 62 25.68 3.36 31.82
C ASN A 62 24.24 2.92 31.95
N THR A 63 23.64 3.00 33.13
CA THR A 63 22.23 2.64 33.35
C THR A 63 21.29 3.57 32.57
N GLU A 64 21.58 4.87 32.57
CA GLU A 64 20.81 5.87 31.81
C GLU A 64 20.93 5.62 30.30
N LEU A 65 22.15 5.42 29.79
CA LEU A 65 22.37 5.12 28.36
C LEU A 65 21.68 3.80 27.92
N ILE A 66 21.73 2.77 28.77
CA ILE A 66 21.02 1.51 28.48
C ILE A 66 19.52 1.76 28.41
N GLY A 67 18.97 2.57 29.34
CA GLY A 67 17.55 2.95 29.32
C GLY A 67 17.15 3.71 28.05
N ASP A 68 18.00 4.68 27.64
CA ASP A 68 17.78 5.45 26.43
C ASP A 68 17.87 4.58 25.16
N LEU A 69 18.84 3.67 25.12
CA LEU A 69 18.97 2.71 24.02
C LEU A 69 17.75 1.79 23.92
N GLN A 70 17.25 1.28 25.06
CA GLN A 70 16.05 0.44 25.08
C GLN A 70 14.82 1.20 24.59
N ARG A 71 14.66 2.46 25.05
CA ARG A 71 13.57 3.34 24.61
C ARG A 71 13.66 3.61 23.10
N THR A 72 14.85 4.04 22.63
CA THR A 72 15.08 4.34 21.21
C THR A 72 14.82 3.12 20.33
N ARG A 73 15.22 1.93 20.80
CA ARG A 73 14.92 0.68 20.08
C ARG A 73 13.43 0.41 20.01
N ALA A 74 12.71 0.57 21.13
CA ALA A 74 11.25 0.38 21.15
C ALA A 74 10.54 1.40 20.24
N ASP A 75 10.97 2.66 20.27
CA ASP A 75 10.42 3.71 19.40
C ASP A 75 10.70 3.41 17.93
N PHE A 76 11.90 2.92 17.60
CA PHE A 76 12.24 2.51 16.23
C PHE A 76 11.40 1.33 15.75
N GLU A 77 11.18 0.32 16.60
CA GLU A 77 10.31 -0.83 16.26
C GLU A 77 8.86 -0.38 16.03
N ASN A 78 8.34 0.53 16.84
CA ASN A 78 7.02 1.12 16.67
C ASN A 78 6.93 1.96 15.39
N PHE A 79 7.93 2.80 15.14
CA PHE A 79 8.01 3.59 13.92
C PHE A 79 8.03 2.71 12.66
N ARG A 80 8.82 1.65 12.68
CA ARG A 80 8.88 0.70 11.57
C ARG A 80 7.52 0.06 11.29
N LYS A 81 6.82 -0.42 12.34
CA LYS A 81 5.46 -0.97 12.21
C LYS A 81 4.49 0.05 11.62
N GLN A 82 4.58 1.29 12.07
CA GLN A 82 3.71 2.37 11.58
C GLN A 82 4.00 2.70 10.11
N VAL A 83 5.26 2.75 9.71
CA VAL A 83 5.65 2.96 8.30
C VAL A 83 5.16 1.83 7.41
N ASP A 84 5.28 0.58 7.84
CA ASP A 84 4.81 -0.57 7.05
C ASP A 84 3.28 -0.53 6.90
N LEU A 85 2.54 -0.17 7.95
CA LEU A 85 1.09 0.03 7.90
C LEU A 85 0.70 1.17 6.94
N GLN A 86 1.39 2.31 7.02
CA GLN A 86 1.14 3.44 6.12
C GLN A 86 1.42 3.10 4.66
N ARG A 87 2.48 2.33 4.39
CA ARG A 87 2.79 1.85 3.02
C ARG A 87 1.69 0.97 2.47
N GLU A 88 1.15 0.05 3.29
CA GLU A 88 0.07 -0.83 2.85
C GLU A 88 -1.22 -0.04 2.61
N GLN A 89 -1.55 0.91 3.48
CA GLN A 89 -2.68 1.81 3.29
C GLN A 89 -2.53 2.65 2.01
N ALA A 90 -1.35 3.23 1.78
CA ALA A 90 -1.08 4.02 0.57
C ALA A 90 -1.21 3.17 -0.70
N LYS A 91 -0.72 1.93 -0.67
CA LYS A 91 -0.85 0.98 -1.78
C LYS A 91 -2.32 0.65 -2.06
N ASN A 92 -3.11 0.40 -1.03
CA ASN A 92 -4.53 0.10 -1.18
C ASN A 92 -5.30 1.31 -1.70
N LEU A 93 -5.04 2.51 -1.18
CA LEU A 93 -5.62 3.76 -1.70
C LEU A 93 -5.29 3.98 -3.18
N ALA A 94 -4.05 3.73 -3.59
CA ALA A 94 -3.63 3.86 -4.98
C ALA A 94 -4.36 2.87 -5.89
N LYS A 95 -4.55 1.61 -5.45
CA LYS A 95 -5.34 0.61 -6.19
C LYS A 95 -6.80 1.07 -6.32
N HIS A 96 -7.44 1.49 -5.21
CA HIS A 96 -8.80 2.00 -5.21
C HIS A 96 -8.96 3.18 -6.17
N ALA A 97 -8.07 4.16 -6.09
CA ALA A 97 -8.10 5.33 -6.97
C ALA A 97 -7.94 4.96 -8.46
N THR A 98 -7.11 3.96 -8.76
CA THR A 98 -6.92 3.49 -10.13
C THR A 98 -8.18 2.81 -10.65
N VAL A 99 -8.73 1.88 -9.88
CA VAL A 99 -9.96 1.14 -10.27
C VAL A 99 -11.14 2.10 -10.43
N SER A 100 -11.28 3.09 -9.52
CA SER A 100 -12.35 4.09 -9.61
C SER A 100 -12.34 4.88 -10.92
N LYS A 101 -11.16 5.13 -11.50
CA LYS A 101 -11.05 5.83 -12.80
C LYS A 101 -11.58 5.01 -13.97
N PHE A 102 -11.67 3.69 -13.84
CA PHE A 102 -12.23 2.82 -14.86
C PHE A 102 -13.77 2.65 -14.75
N LEU A 103 -14.38 3.02 -13.62
CA LEU A 103 -15.82 2.86 -13.42
C LEU A 103 -16.67 3.52 -14.52
N PRO A 104 -16.39 4.73 -15.00
CA PRO A 104 -17.18 5.31 -16.10
C PRO A 104 -17.17 4.46 -17.36
N LEU A 105 -16.04 3.86 -17.72
CA LEU A 105 -15.94 2.95 -18.87
C LEU A 105 -16.75 1.69 -18.64
N ILE A 106 -16.72 1.13 -17.45
CA ILE A 106 -17.53 -0.05 -17.09
C ILE A 106 -19.02 0.28 -17.16
N ASP A 107 -19.42 1.46 -16.69
CA ASP A 107 -20.81 1.93 -16.76
C ASP A 107 -21.31 2.08 -18.20
N ASP A 108 -20.48 2.68 -19.07
CA ASP A 108 -20.82 2.85 -20.49
C ASP A 108 -20.91 1.50 -21.21
N MET A 109 -19.99 0.58 -20.92
CA MET A 109 -20.06 -0.79 -21.46
C MET A 109 -21.32 -1.50 -20.98
N SER A 110 -21.65 -1.41 -19.69
CA SER A 110 -22.86 -2.02 -19.12
C SER A 110 -24.12 -1.44 -19.73
N ARG A 111 -24.16 -0.13 -19.99
CA ARG A 111 -25.27 0.54 -20.68
C ARG A 111 -25.41 0.08 -22.14
N ALA A 112 -24.28 -0.05 -22.85
CA ALA A 112 -24.27 -0.55 -24.22
C ALA A 112 -24.75 -2.00 -24.29
N ILE A 113 -24.35 -2.85 -23.36
CA ILE A 113 -24.78 -4.26 -23.26
C ILE A 113 -26.30 -4.33 -22.99
N LYS A 114 -26.81 -3.51 -22.05
CA LYS A 114 -28.25 -3.44 -21.78
C LYS A 114 -29.08 -3.01 -23.02
N ALA A 115 -28.52 -2.11 -23.86
CA ALA A 115 -29.16 -1.65 -25.09
C ALA A 115 -29.14 -2.69 -26.21
N HIS A 116 -28.10 -3.52 -26.31
CA HIS A 116 -27.93 -4.50 -27.40
C HIS A 116 -27.43 -5.85 -26.82
N PRO A 117 -28.27 -6.57 -26.06
CA PRO A 117 -27.85 -7.77 -25.33
C PRO A 117 -27.40 -8.91 -26.27
N ASP A 118 -28.09 -9.12 -27.39
CA ASP A 118 -27.80 -10.21 -28.34
C ASP A 118 -26.44 -10.00 -29.03
N LEU A 119 -26.15 -8.76 -29.42
CA LEU A 119 -24.93 -8.41 -30.13
C LEU A 119 -23.70 -8.41 -29.22
N LEU A 120 -23.88 -7.95 -27.99
CA LEU A 120 -22.79 -7.73 -27.03
C LEU A 120 -22.65 -8.83 -25.97
N ALA A 121 -23.35 -9.95 -26.11
CA ALA A 121 -23.24 -11.10 -25.20
C ALA A 121 -21.79 -11.60 -25.00
N PRO A 122 -20.89 -11.65 -26.01
CA PRO A 122 -19.48 -11.99 -25.78
C PRO A 122 -18.72 -10.96 -24.95
N VAL A 123 -19.05 -9.66 -25.13
CA VAL A 123 -18.45 -8.54 -24.38
C VAL A 123 -18.87 -8.61 -22.93
N GLN A 124 -20.14 -8.90 -22.65
CA GLN A 124 -20.63 -9.09 -21.28
C GLN A 124 -19.85 -10.19 -20.55
N LYS A 125 -19.69 -11.37 -21.17
CA LYS A 125 -18.92 -12.47 -20.57
C LYS A 125 -17.47 -12.09 -20.27
N THR A 126 -16.86 -11.28 -21.13
CA THR A 126 -15.48 -10.81 -20.93
C THR A 126 -15.43 -9.78 -19.81
N LEU A 127 -16.38 -8.84 -19.77
CA LEU A 127 -16.50 -7.85 -18.71
C LEU A 127 -16.66 -8.54 -17.34
N ASP A 128 -17.59 -9.48 -17.21
CA ASP A 128 -17.84 -10.21 -15.97
C ASP A 128 -16.58 -10.97 -15.48
N LYS A 129 -15.84 -11.59 -16.40
CA LYS A 129 -14.58 -12.25 -16.07
C LYS A 129 -13.52 -11.26 -15.60
N THR A 130 -13.44 -10.11 -16.25
CA THR A 130 -12.48 -9.06 -15.90
C THR A 130 -12.79 -8.46 -14.53
N LEU A 131 -14.06 -8.15 -14.25
CA LEU A 131 -14.50 -7.66 -12.94
C LEU A 131 -14.13 -8.66 -11.84
N LYS A 132 -14.42 -9.93 -12.02
CA LYS A 132 -14.05 -11.00 -11.08
C LYS A 132 -12.54 -11.11 -10.88
N SER A 133 -11.74 -11.01 -11.95
CA SER A 133 -10.28 -11.08 -11.86
C SER A 133 -9.66 -9.88 -11.13
N LEU A 134 -10.36 -8.75 -11.15
CA LEU A 134 -9.99 -7.53 -10.41
C LEU A 134 -10.53 -7.50 -8.97
N ASN A 135 -11.19 -8.57 -8.50
CA ASN A 135 -11.91 -8.61 -7.23
C ASN A 135 -12.97 -7.49 -7.09
N LEU A 136 -13.57 -7.11 -8.23
CA LEU A 136 -14.72 -6.21 -8.28
C LEU A 136 -15.99 -7.03 -8.24
N SER A 137 -16.91 -6.70 -7.36
CA SER A 137 -18.28 -7.22 -7.33
C SER A 137 -19.28 -6.09 -7.43
N ILE A 138 -20.38 -6.37 -8.14
CA ILE A 138 -21.49 -5.42 -8.27
C ILE A 138 -22.32 -5.51 -6.99
N ILE A 139 -22.74 -4.35 -6.49
CA ILE A 139 -23.69 -4.26 -5.35
C ILE A 139 -25.08 -4.65 -5.88
N ASP A 140 -25.78 -5.50 -5.14
CA ASP A 140 -27.14 -5.88 -5.49
C ASP A 140 -28.10 -4.71 -5.25
N SER A 141 -28.53 -4.09 -6.33
CA SER A 141 -29.48 -2.99 -6.37
C SER A 141 -30.73 -3.36 -7.18
N SER A 142 -31.08 -4.65 -7.19
CA SER A 142 -32.26 -5.14 -7.91
C SER A 142 -33.54 -4.53 -7.34
N VAL A 143 -34.55 -4.32 -8.22
CA VAL A 143 -35.86 -3.78 -7.82
C VAL A 143 -36.48 -4.66 -6.74
N GLY A 144 -36.91 -4.06 -5.64
CA GLY A 144 -37.47 -4.76 -4.47
C GLY A 144 -36.45 -5.18 -3.42
N THR A 145 -35.15 -5.01 -3.65
CA THR A 145 -34.11 -5.19 -2.62
C THR A 145 -34.28 -4.13 -1.54
N ALA A 146 -34.10 -4.50 -0.28
CA ALA A 146 -34.12 -3.55 0.85
C ALA A 146 -33.02 -2.48 0.70
N PHE A 147 -33.38 -1.24 0.91
CA PHE A 147 -32.41 -0.15 0.91
C PHE A 147 -31.43 -0.31 2.09
N ASN A 148 -30.15 -0.17 1.80
CA ASN A 148 -29.10 -0.15 2.81
C ASN A 148 -28.18 1.05 2.58
N PRO A 149 -28.12 2.02 3.51
CA PRO A 149 -27.28 3.23 3.38
C PRO A 149 -25.79 2.95 3.23
N GLU A 150 -25.31 1.78 3.64
CA GLU A 150 -23.90 1.39 3.50
C GLU A 150 -23.51 1.14 2.04
N PHE A 151 -24.43 0.61 1.23
CA PHE A 151 -24.20 0.19 -0.15
C PHE A 151 -24.93 1.03 -1.19
N HIS A 152 -26.01 1.72 -0.78
CA HIS A 152 -26.90 2.42 -1.66
C HIS A 152 -26.97 3.91 -1.30
N ASN A 153 -27.00 4.75 -2.33
CA ASN A 153 -27.21 6.19 -2.22
C ASN A 153 -28.56 6.53 -2.88
N ALA A 154 -29.54 6.88 -2.06
CA ALA A 154 -30.88 7.28 -2.53
C ALA A 154 -30.82 8.70 -3.08
N ILE A 155 -31.15 8.88 -4.37
CA ILE A 155 -31.22 10.19 -5.04
C ILE A 155 -32.64 10.76 -4.94
N SER A 156 -33.64 9.90 -4.94
CA SER A 156 -35.05 10.27 -4.90
C SER A 156 -35.83 9.24 -4.11
N MET A 157 -36.73 9.70 -3.24
CA MET A 157 -37.70 8.88 -2.55
C MET A 157 -39.09 9.16 -3.14
N GLU A 158 -39.85 8.13 -3.44
CA GLU A 158 -41.25 8.28 -3.73
C GLU A 158 -42.01 8.36 -2.42
N ASP A 159 -42.79 9.46 -2.25
CA ASP A 159 -43.54 9.73 -1.01
C ASP A 159 -44.73 8.76 -0.86
N ASP A 160 -44.49 7.65 -0.19
CA ASP A 160 -45.53 6.85 0.44
C ASP A 160 -45.18 6.76 1.95
N GLU A 161 -46.05 7.28 2.80
CA GLU A 161 -45.76 7.56 4.23
C GLU A 161 -45.62 6.32 5.13
N SER A 162 -45.77 5.10 4.63
CA SER A 162 -45.70 3.90 5.48
C SER A 162 -45.22 2.67 4.74
N GLY A 163 -44.09 2.12 5.14
CA GLY A 163 -43.60 0.86 4.58
C GLY A 163 -42.09 0.66 4.77
N LYS A 164 -41.59 -0.44 4.25
CA LYS A 164 -40.15 -0.70 4.17
C LYS A 164 -39.57 0.00 2.97
N GLU A 165 -38.43 0.65 3.16
CA GLU A 165 -37.67 1.25 2.07
C GLU A 165 -37.07 0.16 1.17
N VAL A 166 -37.50 0.11 -0.07
CA VAL A 166 -37.01 -0.82 -1.10
C VAL A 166 -36.55 -0.07 -2.34
N ILE A 167 -35.63 -0.68 -3.06
CA ILE A 167 -35.12 -0.10 -4.32
C ILE A 167 -36.22 -0.18 -5.40
N ALA A 168 -36.59 0.98 -5.92
CA ALA A 168 -37.52 1.09 -7.04
C ALA A 168 -36.78 0.97 -8.37
N GLU A 169 -35.60 1.57 -8.49
CA GLU A 169 -34.81 1.58 -9.73
C GLU A 169 -33.34 1.79 -9.42
N GLU A 170 -32.46 1.07 -10.13
CA GLU A 170 -31.03 1.33 -10.15
C GLU A 170 -30.72 2.34 -11.26
N LEU A 171 -30.18 3.49 -10.89
CA LEU A 171 -29.77 4.53 -11.83
C LEU A 171 -28.31 4.38 -12.26
N ILE A 172 -27.43 4.10 -11.29
CA ILE A 172 -26.01 3.85 -11.52
C ILE A 172 -25.56 2.67 -10.64
N PRO A 173 -24.96 1.64 -11.21
CA PRO A 173 -24.54 0.46 -10.46
C PRO A 173 -23.45 0.80 -9.43
N GLY A 174 -23.51 0.17 -8.27
CA GLY A 174 -22.49 0.22 -7.22
C GLY A 174 -21.46 -0.89 -7.37
N TYR A 175 -20.26 -0.65 -6.83
CA TYR A 175 -19.17 -1.61 -6.90
C TYR A 175 -18.46 -1.74 -5.57
N LEU A 176 -18.15 -2.99 -5.21
CA LEU A 176 -17.24 -3.35 -4.13
C LEU A 176 -15.90 -3.75 -4.73
N TYR A 177 -14.81 -3.32 -4.10
CA TYR A 177 -13.45 -3.75 -4.42
C TYR A 177 -12.83 -4.42 -3.19
N GLU A 178 -12.42 -5.68 -3.32
CA GLU A 178 -11.88 -6.47 -2.18
C GLU A 178 -12.81 -6.45 -0.94
N GLY A 179 -14.15 -6.39 -1.15
CA GLY A 179 -15.15 -6.34 -0.07
C GLY A 179 -15.40 -4.95 0.52
N GLN A 180 -14.71 -3.92 0.08
CA GLN A 180 -14.92 -2.54 0.50
C GLN A 180 -15.72 -1.76 -0.55
N VAL A 181 -16.59 -0.86 -0.11
CA VAL A 181 -17.39 -0.02 -1.03
C VAL A 181 -16.46 0.91 -1.79
N LEU A 182 -16.33 0.69 -3.09
CA LEU A 182 -15.61 1.57 -4.01
C LEU A 182 -16.52 2.72 -4.47
N ARG A 183 -17.76 2.39 -4.78
CA ARG A 183 -18.84 3.33 -5.12
C ARG A 183 -20.18 2.73 -4.72
N ALA A 184 -20.98 3.46 -3.95
CA ALA A 184 -22.34 3.09 -3.63
C ALA A 184 -23.21 3.10 -4.91
N ALA A 185 -24.19 2.20 -4.99
CA ALA A 185 -25.17 2.23 -6.05
C ALA A 185 -26.10 3.43 -5.90
N MET A 186 -26.31 4.18 -6.98
CA MET A 186 -27.27 5.28 -6.99
C MET A 186 -28.64 4.71 -7.35
N VAL A 187 -29.58 4.82 -6.43
CA VAL A 187 -30.89 4.20 -6.54
C VAL A 187 -32.02 5.19 -6.30
N ARG A 188 -33.18 4.89 -6.86
CA ARG A 188 -34.46 5.47 -6.45
C ARG A 188 -35.10 4.51 -5.46
N VAL A 189 -35.62 5.04 -4.35
CA VAL A 189 -36.25 4.27 -3.28
C VAL A 189 -37.74 4.53 -3.27
N LYS A 190 -38.52 3.52 -2.97
CA LYS A 190 -39.96 3.61 -2.67
C LYS A 190 -40.29 2.87 -1.40
N HIS A 191 -41.41 3.20 -0.78
CA HIS A 191 -41.96 2.44 0.32
C HIS A 191 -42.83 1.29 -0.20
N GLN A 192 -42.81 0.14 0.47
CA GLN A 192 -43.61 -1.04 0.12
C GLN A 192 -44.24 -1.62 1.38
#